data_f5bd167608bf0652c3c3ae9562e007da
#
_entry.id   f5bd167608bf0652c3c3ae9562e007da
#
_cell.length_a   1.000
_cell.length_b   1.000
_cell.length_c   1.000
_cell.angle_alpha   90.00
_cell.angle_beta   90.00
_cell.angle_gamma   90.00
#
_symmetry.space_group_name_H-M   'P 1'
#
loop_
_entity.id
_entity.type
_entity.pdbx_description
1 polymer ?
#
loop_
_entity_poly.entity_id
_entity_poly.type
_entity_poly.pdbx_seq_one_letter_code
_entity_poly.pdbx_strand_id
1 'polypeptide(L)'
;MNGVSGSDGGIGPVRPASTAAGAGPLRIVRLANFVAPASGGLRTALRELGKGYRAAGHEPVLIVPGERESDRWTEQGRVITLPGPLLPGTGGYRVLTDRRRVARLLEELAPDRLEVSDRTTLRWTGKWARRARVPAVMVSHETADGVLRTWGVPEGAARRAADALNLRTAHTYARVVCTTEFAEREFVRIGARNVVRAPLGVDLVERHPALYDAGLRARHAREDQTLVVLCTRLSVEKRPGTALEALEALLRRGARAVLVVAGDGPLRPRLEQRARERGLPVTFLGHVSDRGALGALQASADVCLAPGPAETFGLAALEAMACGTPVVASASSALPEVIGAAGATAADRGEAFADAVQNLLRRPLAARREAARARAECFGWRTAVDAFLKAHDATASVPAPVTAPVPPFVPGGLG
;
A
#
# COMPACT_ATOMS: atom_id res chain seq x y z
N MET A 1 -4.65 26.89 -64.38
CA MET A 1 -5.79 26.73 -63.42
C MET A 1 -5.72 25.36 -62.89
N ASN A 2 -5.23 25.20 -61.68
CA ASN A 2 -5.47 24.03 -60.79
C ASN A 2 -4.83 24.36 -59.45
N GLY A 3 -5.68 24.66 -58.48
CA GLY A 3 -5.26 24.96 -57.13
C GLY A 3 -4.96 23.67 -56.37
N VAL A 4 -3.84 23.67 -55.66
CA VAL A 4 -3.47 22.65 -54.69
C VAL A 4 -3.79 23.21 -53.30
N SER A 5 -4.77 22.62 -52.63
CA SER A 5 -5.13 22.92 -51.24
C SER A 5 -4.13 22.26 -50.31
N GLY A 6 -3.34 23.07 -49.58
CA GLY A 6 -2.49 22.63 -48.51
C GLY A 6 -3.33 22.32 -47.27
N SER A 7 -3.16 21.13 -46.70
CA SER A 7 -3.70 20.75 -45.38
C SER A 7 -2.77 21.27 -44.28
N ASP A 8 -3.21 22.30 -43.59
CA ASP A 8 -2.59 22.81 -42.37
C ASP A 8 -2.71 21.77 -41.24
N GLY A 9 -1.61 21.13 -40.92
CA GLY A 9 -1.44 20.29 -39.75
C GLY A 9 -1.23 21.17 -38.50
N GLY A 10 -2.30 21.52 -37.82
CA GLY A 10 -2.25 22.31 -36.61
C GLY A 10 -1.48 21.59 -35.50
N ILE A 11 -0.25 22.01 -35.25
CA ILE A 11 0.51 21.71 -34.06
C ILE A 11 -0.20 22.41 -32.88
N GLY A 12 -0.85 21.64 -32.02
CA GLY A 12 -1.48 22.18 -30.83
C GLY A 12 -0.45 22.92 -29.94
N PRO A 13 -0.88 23.92 -29.16
CA PRO A 13 0.04 24.78 -28.41
C PRO A 13 0.89 24.01 -27.42
N VAL A 14 2.20 24.02 -27.62
CA VAL A 14 3.20 23.59 -26.64
C VAL A 14 3.10 24.54 -25.45
N ARG A 15 2.63 24.02 -24.32
CA ARG A 15 2.54 24.77 -23.08
C ARG A 15 3.98 25.11 -22.60
N PRO A 16 4.34 26.37 -22.34
CA PRO A 16 5.67 26.68 -21.83
C PRO A 16 5.88 26.03 -20.46
N ALA A 17 7.09 25.49 -20.21
CA ALA A 17 7.48 24.93 -18.93
C ALA A 17 7.33 26.02 -17.86
N SER A 18 6.46 25.79 -16.87
CA SER A 18 6.25 26.71 -15.74
C SER A 18 7.50 26.74 -14.86
N THR A 19 8.22 27.86 -14.85
CA THR A 19 9.39 28.13 -13.99
C THR A 19 9.02 28.93 -12.74
N ALA A 20 7.79 28.82 -12.23
CA ALA A 20 7.39 29.49 -11.01
C ALA A 20 6.75 28.48 -10.04
N ALA A 21 7.36 28.30 -8.87
CA ALA A 21 6.75 27.70 -7.71
C ALA A 21 5.62 28.63 -7.23
N GLY A 22 4.37 28.31 -7.63
CA GLY A 22 3.21 29.11 -7.21
C GLY A 22 1.96 28.79 -8.01
N ALA A 23 1.00 28.13 -7.38
CA ALA A 23 -0.43 28.36 -7.51
C ALA A 23 -1.21 27.81 -8.70
N GLY A 24 -0.73 26.82 -9.44
CA GLY A 24 -1.56 26.18 -10.50
C GLY A 24 -1.68 24.66 -10.32
N PRO A 25 -2.72 24.02 -10.89
CA PRO A 25 -2.84 22.56 -10.90
C PRO A 25 -1.66 21.94 -11.66
N LEU A 26 -0.98 20.99 -11.00
CA LEU A 26 0.14 20.24 -11.60
C LEU A 26 -0.38 18.92 -12.15
N ARG A 27 0.10 18.52 -13.33
CA ARG A 27 -0.09 17.18 -13.87
C ARG A 27 0.97 16.26 -13.29
N ILE A 28 0.54 15.37 -12.39
CA ILE A 28 1.40 14.38 -11.72
C ILE A 28 1.19 13.03 -12.42
N VAL A 29 2.12 12.65 -13.30
CA VAL A 29 2.08 11.34 -13.96
C VAL A 29 2.77 10.31 -13.07
N ARG A 30 2.08 9.19 -12.86
CA ARG A 30 2.49 8.13 -11.95
C ARG A 30 2.63 6.82 -12.72
N LEU A 31 3.77 6.16 -12.57
CA LEU A 31 4.08 4.89 -13.22
C LEU A 31 4.24 3.80 -12.17
N ALA A 32 3.52 2.70 -12.29
CA ALA A 32 3.65 1.58 -11.38
C ALA A 32 3.59 0.24 -12.12
N ASN A 33 4.52 -0.65 -11.80
CA ASN A 33 4.48 -2.07 -12.13
C ASN A 33 4.08 -2.89 -10.88
N PHE A 34 3.87 -4.18 -11.04
CA PHE A 34 3.53 -5.11 -9.97
C PHE A 34 2.23 -4.75 -9.22
N VAL A 35 1.31 -4.08 -9.90
CA VAL A 35 -0.01 -3.78 -9.35
C VAL A 35 -0.90 -5.01 -9.50
N ALA A 36 -1.31 -5.59 -8.38
CA ALA A 36 -2.19 -6.76 -8.40
C ALA A 36 -3.58 -6.43 -8.97
N PRO A 37 -4.19 -7.30 -9.78
CA PRO A 37 -5.47 -7.02 -10.43
C PRO A 37 -6.62 -6.77 -9.46
N ALA A 38 -6.68 -7.52 -8.35
CA ALA A 38 -7.82 -7.53 -7.45
C ALA A 38 -7.54 -6.84 -6.10
N SER A 39 -6.33 -6.96 -5.54
CA SER A 39 -6.02 -6.47 -4.19
C SER A 39 -4.54 -6.17 -4.03
N GLY A 40 -4.18 -5.50 -2.94
CA GLY A 40 -2.79 -5.28 -2.55
C GLY A 40 -2.50 -3.86 -2.08
N GLY A 41 -1.56 -3.74 -1.16
CA GLY A 41 -1.17 -2.48 -0.55
C GLY A 41 -0.76 -1.42 -1.57
N LEU A 42 0.02 -1.79 -2.60
CA LEU A 42 0.42 -0.87 -3.65
C LEU A 42 -0.80 -0.29 -4.40
N ARG A 43 -1.77 -1.13 -4.77
CA ARG A 43 -2.99 -0.66 -5.46
C ARG A 43 -3.79 0.31 -4.59
N THR A 44 -3.93 0.01 -3.30
CA THR A 44 -4.59 0.90 -2.35
C THR A 44 -3.83 2.22 -2.22
N ALA A 45 -2.51 2.19 -2.05
CA ALA A 45 -1.67 3.39 -1.97
C ALA A 45 -1.79 4.26 -3.22
N LEU A 46 -1.68 3.66 -4.40
CA LEU A 46 -1.84 4.38 -5.68
C LEU A 46 -3.21 5.06 -5.77
N ARG A 47 -4.28 4.35 -5.41
CA ARG A 47 -5.65 4.88 -5.46
C ARG A 47 -5.82 6.05 -4.48
N GLU A 48 -5.47 5.88 -3.24
CA GLU A 48 -5.69 6.90 -2.21
C GLU A 48 -4.81 8.15 -2.41
N LEU A 49 -3.55 7.97 -2.82
CA LEU A 49 -2.71 9.09 -3.20
C LEU A 49 -3.28 9.84 -4.41
N GLY A 50 -3.79 9.12 -5.43
CA GLY A 50 -4.44 9.75 -6.58
C GLY A 50 -5.67 10.55 -6.21
N LYS A 51 -6.55 10.01 -5.35
CA LYS A 51 -7.69 10.75 -4.78
C LYS A 51 -7.23 12.02 -4.06
N GLY A 52 -6.21 11.89 -3.21
CA GLY A 52 -5.65 12.99 -2.46
C GLY A 52 -5.05 14.08 -3.35
N TYR A 53 -4.28 13.72 -4.39
CA TYR A 53 -3.73 14.69 -5.34
C TYR A 53 -4.84 15.45 -6.09
N ARG A 54 -5.90 14.72 -6.48
CA ARG A 54 -7.07 15.34 -7.11
C ARG A 54 -7.81 16.28 -6.15
N ALA A 55 -8.00 15.87 -4.91
CA ALA A 55 -8.61 16.70 -3.88
C ALA A 55 -7.78 17.96 -3.56
N ALA A 56 -6.45 17.88 -3.71
CA ALA A 56 -5.53 19.01 -3.59
C ALA A 56 -5.49 19.92 -4.84
N GLY A 57 -6.34 19.67 -5.86
CA GLY A 57 -6.45 20.48 -7.06
C GLY A 57 -5.45 20.14 -8.17
N HIS A 58 -4.75 19.00 -8.06
CA HIS A 58 -3.81 18.52 -9.09
C HIS A 58 -4.49 17.56 -10.08
N GLU A 59 -3.82 17.29 -11.20
CA GLU A 59 -4.25 16.34 -12.24
C GLU A 59 -3.42 15.05 -12.16
N PRO A 60 -3.82 14.05 -11.36
CA PRO A 60 -3.12 12.77 -11.31
C PRO A 60 -3.46 11.91 -12.53
N VAL A 61 -2.42 11.35 -13.17
CA VAL A 61 -2.53 10.38 -14.25
C VAL A 61 -1.73 9.14 -13.87
N LEU A 62 -2.38 8.00 -13.75
CA LEU A 62 -1.73 6.73 -13.38
C LEU A 62 -1.58 5.85 -14.63
N ILE A 63 -0.36 5.39 -14.91
CA ILE A 63 -0.05 4.44 -15.97
C ILE A 63 0.36 3.12 -15.35
N VAL A 64 -0.38 2.04 -15.66
CA VAL A 64 -0.15 0.69 -15.12
C VAL A 64 -0.21 -0.36 -16.22
N PRO A 65 0.44 -1.53 -16.03
CA PRO A 65 0.26 -2.64 -16.94
C PRO A 65 -1.08 -3.34 -16.73
N GLY A 66 -1.64 -3.87 -17.82
CA GLY A 66 -2.84 -4.70 -17.78
C GLY A 66 -2.85 -5.73 -18.90
N GLU A 67 -3.98 -6.41 -19.05
CA GLU A 67 -4.19 -7.37 -20.13
C GLU A 67 -4.49 -6.67 -21.45
N ARG A 68 -5.33 -5.64 -21.37
CA ARG A 68 -5.78 -4.83 -22.50
C ARG A 68 -5.53 -3.36 -22.25
N GLU A 69 -5.44 -2.60 -23.32
CA GLU A 69 -5.35 -1.16 -23.23
C GLU A 69 -6.69 -0.57 -22.76
N SER A 70 -6.59 0.42 -21.88
CA SER A 70 -7.75 1.23 -21.49
C SER A 70 -7.31 2.61 -21.01
N ASP A 71 -8.19 3.57 -21.16
CA ASP A 71 -8.02 4.94 -20.68
C ASP A 71 -9.33 5.38 -20.03
N ARG A 72 -9.31 5.62 -18.73
CA ARG A 72 -10.52 5.85 -17.94
C ARG A 72 -10.31 6.95 -16.92
N TRP A 73 -11.32 7.78 -16.75
CA TRP A 73 -11.42 8.69 -15.64
C TRP A 73 -12.06 7.99 -14.44
N THR A 74 -11.45 8.12 -13.28
CA THR A 74 -11.86 7.49 -12.02
C THR A 74 -11.83 8.50 -10.88
N GLU A 75 -12.21 8.10 -9.68
CA GLU A 75 -12.09 8.93 -8.47
C GLU A 75 -10.63 9.35 -8.15
N GLN A 76 -9.65 8.51 -8.55
CA GLN A 76 -8.21 8.77 -8.36
C GLN A 76 -7.57 9.59 -9.49
N GLY A 77 -8.33 10.08 -10.46
CA GLY A 77 -7.87 10.73 -11.68
C GLY A 77 -7.92 9.82 -12.90
N ARG A 78 -7.16 10.18 -13.95
CA ARG A 78 -7.05 9.40 -15.19
C ARG A 78 -6.19 8.16 -14.97
N VAL A 79 -6.68 7.01 -15.39
CA VAL A 79 -5.96 5.72 -15.30
C VAL A 79 -5.80 5.15 -16.71
N ILE A 80 -4.55 5.05 -17.15
CA ILE A 80 -4.18 4.49 -18.45
C ILE A 80 -3.57 3.12 -18.20
N THR A 81 -4.17 2.10 -18.80
CA THR A 81 -3.64 0.74 -18.75
C THR A 81 -3.00 0.41 -20.09
N LEU A 82 -1.76 -0.04 -20.08
CA LEU A 82 -1.06 -0.51 -21.27
C LEU A 82 -0.90 -2.03 -21.21
N PRO A 83 -0.99 -2.75 -22.34
CA PRO A 83 -0.73 -4.17 -22.39
C PRO A 83 0.68 -4.48 -21.88
N GLY A 84 0.78 -5.46 -20.96
CA GLY A 84 2.05 -5.90 -20.41
C GLY A 84 2.06 -7.39 -20.16
N PRO A 85 3.23 -8.07 -20.32
CA PRO A 85 3.33 -9.50 -20.11
C PRO A 85 3.07 -9.85 -18.65
N LEU A 86 2.44 -11.03 -18.46
CA LEU A 86 2.28 -11.65 -17.17
C LEU A 86 3.62 -12.25 -16.71
N LEU A 87 4.00 -11.99 -15.46
CA LEU A 87 5.18 -12.62 -14.88
C LEU A 87 4.81 -13.98 -14.29
N PRO A 88 5.42 -15.07 -14.79
CA PRO A 88 5.14 -16.41 -14.29
C PRO A 88 5.40 -16.53 -12.78
N GLY A 89 4.57 -17.27 -12.06
CA GLY A 89 4.77 -17.56 -10.62
C GLY A 89 4.51 -16.39 -9.66
N THR A 90 4.08 -15.22 -10.16
CA THR A 90 3.89 -14.02 -9.31
C THR A 90 2.44 -13.79 -8.84
N GLY A 91 1.51 -14.67 -9.20
CA GLY A 91 0.11 -14.51 -8.82
C GLY A 91 -0.63 -13.38 -9.55
N GLY A 92 -0.22 -13.09 -10.80
CA GLY A 92 -0.96 -12.16 -11.68
C GLY A 92 -0.30 -10.81 -11.90
N TYR A 93 0.95 -10.61 -11.48
CA TYR A 93 1.66 -9.37 -11.77
C TYR A 93 2.03 -9.24 -13.24
N ARG A 94 1.87 -8.01 -13.75
CA ARG A 94 2.28 -7.60 -15.09
C ARG A 94 3.28 -6.45 -15.01
N VAL A 95 4.03 -6.24 -16.08
CA VAL A 95 5.02 -5.17 -16.18
C VAL A 95 4.93 -4.42 -17.51
N LEU A 96 5.21 -3.13 -17.47
CA LEU A 96 5.34 -2.27 -18.65
C LEU A 96 6.70 -2.53 -19.30
N THR A 97 6.71 -3.18 -20.46
CA THR A 97 7.93 -3.56 -21.19
C THR A 97 8.19 -2.69 -22.40
N ASP A 98 7.15 -2.14 -23.03
CA ASP A 98 7.28 -1.25 -24.20
C ASP A 98 7.71 0.16 -23.79
N ARG A 99 9.03 0.34 -23.69
CA ARG A 99 9.63 1.63 -23.32
C ARG A 99 9.31 2.75 -24.31
N ARG A 100 9.20 2.42 -25.62
CA ARG A 100 8.93 3.43 -26.66
C ARG A 100 7.51 3.97 -26.52
N ARG A 101 6.56 3.09 -26.24
CA ARG A 101 5.17 3.48 -26.03
C ARG A 101 5.01 4.31 -24.76
N VAL A 102 5.63 3.89 -23.66
CA VAL A 102 5.60 4.66 -22.40
C VAL A 102 6.27 6.03 -22.60
N ALA A 103 7.39 6.12 -23.31
CA ALA A 103 8.07 7.40 -23.57
C ALA A 103 7.20 8.35 -24.38
N ARG A 104 6.59 7.89 -25.49
CA ARG A 104 5.65 8.69 -26.28
C ARG A 104 4.48 9.18 -25.45
N LEU A 105 3.89 8.30 -24.65
CA LEU A 105 2.78 8.68 -23.76
C LEU A 105 3.19 9.74 -22.73
N LEU A 106 4.41 9.65 -22.18
CA LEU A 106 4.94 10.69 -21.29
C LEU A 106 5.16 12.02 -22.01
N GLU A 107 5.60 12.01 -23.28
CA GLU A 107 5.72 13.21 -24.12
C GLU A 107 4.35 13.83 -24.40
N GLU A 108 3.36 13.03 -24.77
CA GLU A 108 1.98 13.46 -25.02
C GLU A 108 1.30 14.03 -23.78
N LEU A 109 1.53 13.41 -22.62
CA LEU A 109 0.97 13.86 -21.35
C LEU A 109 1.64 15.12 -20.80
N ALA A 110 2.87 15.43 -21.22
CA ALA A 110 3.65 16.57 -20.78
C ALA A 110 3.57 16.79 -19.24
N PRO A 111 4.06 15.85 -18.42
CA PRO A 111 3.92 15.91 -16.96
C PRO A 111 4.70 17.08 -16.34
N ASP A 112 4.12 17.75 -15.35
CA ASP A 112 4.83 18.69 -14.48
C ASP A 112 5.67 17.95 -13.44
N ARG A 113 5.22 16.75 -13.02
CA ARG A 113 5.88 15.88 -12.07
C ARG A 113 5.76 14.42 -12.49
N LEU A 114 6.79 13.63 -12.20
CA LEU A 114 6.78 12.19 -12.43
C LEU A 114 6.96 11.44 -11.10
N GLU A 115 6.09 10.47 -10.83
CA GLU A 115 6.18 9.54 -9.70
C GLU A 115 6.34 8.12 -10.21
N VAL A 116 7.35 7.38 -9.73
CA VAL A 116 7.64 6.03 -10.20
C VAL A 116 7.69 5.07 -9.03
N SER A 117 6.86 4.04 -9.07
CA SER A 117 6.73 3.02 -8.02
C SER A 117 7.43 1.71 -8.39
N ASP A 118 8.47 1.76 -9.22
CA ASP A 118 9.31 0.61 -9.57
C ASP A 118 10.73 1.06 -9.92
N ARG A 119 11.68 0.66 -9.07
CA ARG A 119 13.10 0.99 -9.24
C ARG A 119 13.87 0.05 -10.18
N THR A 120 13.22 -1.01 -10.67
CA THR A 120 13.85 -2.04 -11.52
C THR A 120 13.58 -1.79 -12.99
N THR A 121 12.41 -2.15 -13.47
CA THR A 121 12.06 -2.13 -14.89
C THR A 121 11.72 -0.72 -15.39
N LEU A 122 11.23 0.18 -14.53
CA LEU A 122 10.88 1.58 -14.85
C LEU A 122 11.98 2.60 -14.54
N ARG A 123 13.13 2.18 -14.01
CA ARG A 123 14.22 3.12 -13.65
C ARG A 123 14.68 4.01 -14.80
N TRP A 124 14.58 3.56 -16.05
CA TRP A 124 14.93 4.35 -17.23
C TRP A 124 14.12 5.66 -17.34
N THR A 125 12.91 5.70 -16.78
CA THR A 125 12.04 6.88 -16.80
C THR A 125 12.63 8.06 -16.04
N GLY A 126 13.44 7.82 -15.02
CA GLY A 126 14.16 8.89 -14.33
C GLY A 126 15.21 9.56 -15.24
N LYS A 127 15.86 8.80 -16.16
CA LYS A 127 16.75 9.40 -17.18
C LYS A 127 15.96 10.20 -18.21
N TRP A 128 14.78 9.69 -18.61
CA TRP A 128 13.86 10.42 -19.48
C TRP A 128 13.44 11.74 -18.82
N ALA A 129 12.98 11.70 -17.56
CA ALA A 129 12.54 12.88 -16.83
C ALA A 129 13.65 13.95 -16.72
N ARG A 130 14.89 13.56 -16.47
CA ARG A 130 16.04 14.49 -16.45
C ARG A 130 16.26 15.17 -17.81
N ARG A 131 16.13 14.45 -18.93
CA ARG A 131 16.25 15.03 -20.29
C ARG A 131 15.09 15.97 -20.58
N ALA A 132 13.88 15.60 -20.17
CA ALA A 132 12.67 16.41 -20.32
C ALA A 132 12.59 17.56 -19.29
N ARG A 133 13.54 17.66 -18.34
CA ARG A 133 13.53 18.63 -17.23
C ARG A 133 12.30 18.52 -16.33
N VAL A 134 11.75 17.31 -16.19
CA VAL A 134 10.60 17.01 -15.33
C VAL A 134 11.13 16.51 -13.98
N PRO A 135 10.83 17.17 -12.86
CA PRO A 135 11.17 16.65 -11.54
C PRO A 135 10.52 15.28 -11.31
N ALA A 136 11.34 14.29 -10.94
CA ALA A 136 10.87 12.91 -10.79
C ALA A 136 11.21 12.38 -9.40
N VAL A 137 10.24 11.69 -8.78
CA VAL A 137 10.43 10.97 -7.53
C VAL A 137 10.30 9.47 -7.76
N MET A 138 11.05 8.67 -7.01
CA MET A 138 10.88 7.21 -6.97
C MET A 138 10.37 6.83 -5.59
N VAL A 139 9.28 6.06 -5.56
CA VAL A 139 8.67 5.58 -4.32
C VAL A 139 9.14 4.16 -4.03
N SER A 140 9.79 3.95 -2.89
CA SER A 140 10.26 2.65 -2.44
C SER A 140 9.16 1.93 -1.67
N HIS A 141 8.43 1.06 -2.35
CA HIS A 141 7.39 0.22 -1.75
C HIS A 141 7.92 -1.11 -1.21
N GLU A 142 9.19 -1.45 -1.50
CA GLU A 142 9.81 -2.73 -1.13
C GLU A 142 11.29 -2.50 -0.83
N THR A 143 11.90 -3.33 0.01
CA THR A 143 13.35 -3.38 0.14
C THR A 143 13.93 -4.27 -0.97
N ALA A 144 14.95 -3.78 -1.68
CA ALA A 144 15.52 -4.53 -2.81
C ALA A 144 16.24 -5.80 -2.35
N ASP A 145 16.96 -5.73 -1.23
CA ASP A 145 17.61 -6.92 -0.64
C ASP A 145 16.59 -7.92 -0.11
N GLY A 146 15.48 -7.46 0.51
CA GLY A 146 14.40 -8.32 0.97
C GLY A 146 13.73 -9.09 -0.16
N VAL A 147 13.44 -8.42 -1.28
CA VAL A 147 12.89 -9.07 -2.47
C VAL A 147 13.86 -10.12 -3.02
N LEU A 148 15.15 -9.80 -3.21
CA LEU A 148 16.15 -10.72 -3.72
C LEU A 148 16.32 -11.96 -2.81
N ARG A 149 16.30 -11.77 -1.49
CA ARG A 149 16.35 -12.87 -0.52
C ARG A 149 15.14 -13.78 -0.60
N THR A 150 13.96 -13.22 -0.83
CA THR A 150 12.74 -14.02 -1.04
C THR A 150 12.86 -14.94 -2.26
N TRP A 151 13.67 -14.57 -3.23
CA TRP A 151 13.97 -15.36 -4.43
C TRP A 151 15.17 -16.29 -4.26
N GLY A 152 15.68 -16.47 -3.04
CA GLY A 152 16.74 -17.39 -2.70
C GLY A 152 18.15 -16.85 -2.93
N VAL A 153 18.32 -15.56 -3.22
CA VAL A 153 19.65 -14.97 -3.35
C VAL A 153 20.31 -14.88 -1.95
N PRO A 154 21.56 -15.38 -1.80
CA PRO A 154 22.28 -15.28 -0.53
C PRO A 154 22.39 -13.83 -0.04
N GLU A 155 22.28 -13.61 1.28
CA GLU A 155 22.16 -12.29 1.90
C GLU A 155 23.25 -11.30 1.44
N GLY A 156 24.51 -11.68 1.45
CA GLY A 156 25.62 -10.81 1.03
C GLY A 156 25.57 -10.41 -0.46
N ALA A 157 25.08 -11.31 -1.34
CA ALA A 157 24.89 -11.03 -2.75
C ALA A 157 23.66 -10.15 -2.98
N ALA A 158 22.55 -10.45 -2.29
CA ALA A 158 21.33 -9.64 -2.33
C ALA A 158 21.60 -8.19 -1.89
N ARG A 159 22.35 -8.02 -0.80
CA ARG A 159 22.73 -6.71 -0.28
C ARG A 159 23.58 -5.93 -1.29
N ARG A 160 24.63 -6.51 -1.85
CA ARG A 160 25.48 -5.85 -2.88
C ARG A 160 24.68 -5.46 -4.12
N ALA A 161 23.81 -6.34 -4.60
CA ALA A 161 22.96 -6.07 -5.75
C ALA A 161 21.96 -4.94 -5.45
N ALA A 162 21.34 -4.96 -4.27
CA ALA A 162 20.45 -3.91 -3.80
C ALA A 162 21.18 -2.55 -3.68
N ASP A 163 22.38 -2.52 -3.11
CA ASP A 163 23.18 -1.30 -2.97
C ASP A 163 23.51 -0.70 -4.33
N ALA A 164 23.94 -1.51 -5.29
CA ALA A 164 24.21 -1.05 -6.66
C ALA A 164 22.95 -0.53 -7.37
N LEU A 165 21.80 -1.17 -7.16
CA LEU A 165 20.51 -0.73 -7.70
C LEU A 165 20.08 0.60 -7.06
N ASN A 166 20.15 0.70 -5.75
CA ASN A 166 19.73 1.86 -4.97
C ASN A 166 20.61 3.09 -5.26
N LEU A 167 21.94 2.87 -5.38
CA LEU A 167 22.87 3.95 -5.78
C LEU A 167 22.50 4.54 -7.15
N ARG A 168 22.24 3.67 -8.15
CA ARG A 168 21.80 4.12 -9.48
C ARG A 168 20.45 4.82 -9.42
N THR A 169 19.55 4.38 -8.55
CA THR A 169 18.23 4.98 -8.35
C THR A 169 18.36 6.37 -7.73
N ALA A 170 19.11 6.51 -6.64
CA ALA A 170 19.35 7.78 -5.98
C ALA A 170 19.98 8.83 -6.91
N HIS A 171 20.93 8.43 -7.77
CA HIS A 171 21.53 9.31 -8.77
C HIS A 171 20.59 9.65 -9.94
N THR A 172 19.52 8.90 -10.15
CA THR A 172 18.65 9.05 -11.33
C THR A 172 17.47 9.96 -11.03
N TYR A 173 16.89 9.86 -9.85
CA TYR A 173 15.71 10.61 -9.44
C TYR A 173 16.08 11.84 -8.60
N ALA A 174 15.25 12.87 -8.65
CA ALA A 174 15.41 14.06 -7.82
C ALA A 174 15.26 13.72 -6.33
N ARG A 175 14.31 12.86 -6.01
CA ARG A 175 14.08 12.33 -4.66
C ARG A 175 13.70 10.86 -4.68
N VAL A 176 14.02 10.19 -3.57
CA VAL A 176 13.57 8.84 -3.24
C VAL A 176 12.64 8.95 -2.04
N VAL A 177 11.40 8.56 -2.22
CA VAL A 177 10.40 8.52 -1.15
C VAL A 177 10.39 7.15 -0.51
N CYS A 178 10.68 7.09 0.79
CA CYS A 178 10.59 5.88 1.61
C CYS A 178 9.39 5.97 2.55
N THR A 179 8.58 4.91 2.63
CA THR A 179 7.38 4.91 3.46
C THR A 179 7.66 4.68 4.94
N THR A 180 8.84 4.13 5.27
CA THR A 180 9.30 3.83 6.64
C THR A 180 10.80 4.06 6.76
N GLU A 181 11.30 4.16 7.99
CA GLU A 181 12.73 4.15 8.29
C GLU A 181 13.38 2.82 7.84
N PHE A 182 12.66 1.72 7.99
CA PHE A 182 13.11 0.43 7.52
C PHE A 182 13.45 0.44 6.02
N ALA A 183 12.58 1.02 5.18
CA ALA A 183 12.84 1.16 3.74
C ALA A 183 13.95 2.18 3.44
N GLU A 184 14.11 3.20 4.29
CA GLU A 184 15.13 4.24 4.16
C GLU A 184 16.54 3.69 4.41
N ARG A 185 16.70 2.70 5.30
CA ARG A 185 18.01 2.12 5.69
C ARG A 185 18.85 1.64 4.50
N GLU A 186 18.21 1.11 3.45
CA GLU A 186 18.93 0.71 2.23
C GLU A 186 19.59 1.90 1.51
N PHE A 187 18.99 3.08 1.56
CA PHE A 187 19.49 4.30 0.93
C PHE A 187 20.48 5.04 1.83
N VAL A 188 20.26 5.05 3.13
CA VAL A 188 21.22 5.57 4.12
C VAL A 188 22.55 4.80 4.05
N ARG A 189 22.49 3.49 3.93
CA ARG A 189 23.66 2.60 3.82
C ARG A 189 24.57 2.96 2.65
N ILE A 190 24.02 3.46 1.55
CA ILE A 190 24.77 3.87 0.36
C ILE A 190 25.11 5.38 0.33
N GLY A 191 24.81 6.12 1.41
CA GLY A 191 25.07 7.55 1.51
C GLY A 191 24.17 8.44 0.65
N ALA A 192 22.97 7.96 0.26
CA ALA A 192 22.03 8.78 -0.49
C ALA A 192 21.53 9.96 0.34
N ARG A 193 21.54 11.18 -0.26
CA ARG A 193 21.16 12.42 0.43
C ARG A 193 19.79 12.97 0.01
N ASN A 194 19.19 12.40 -1.01
CA ASN A 194 17.91 12.82 -1.58
C ASN A 194 16.74 11.91 -1.16
N VAL A 195 16.84 11.32 0.02
CA VAL A 195 15.79 10.48 0.59
C VAL A 195 14.83 11.33 1.40
N VAL A 196 13.54 11.08 1.23
CA VAL A 196 12.44 11.73 1.95
C VAL A 196 11.54 10.66 2.54
N ARG A 197 11.17 10.82 3.81
CA ARG A 197 10.20 9.93 4.46
C ARG A 197 8.78 10.45 4.27
N ALA A 198 7.91 9.60 3.70
CA ALA A 198 6.48 9.88 3.55
C ALA A 198 5.69 8.60 3.84
N PRO A 199 5.22 8.40 5.08
CA PRO A 199 4.40 7.25 5.45
C PRO A 199 3.10 7.20 4.64
N LEU A 200 2.62 5.98 4.38
CA LEU A 200 1.29 5.77 3.81
C LEU A 200 0.21 5.99 4.89
N GLY A 201 -1.04 6.01 4.44
CA GLY A 201 -2.19 6.23 5.32
C GLY A 201 -3.15 5.04 5.38
N VAL A 202 -4.15 5.19 6.24
CA VAL A 202 -5.31 4.32 6.33
C VAL A 202 -6.60 5.17 6.30
N ASP A 203 -7.66 4.61 5.77
CA ASP A 203 -8.97 5.24 5.80
C ASP A 203 -9.60 5.03 7.18
N LEU A 204 -9.57 6.07 7.99
CA LEU A 204 -10.06 6.04 9.38
C LEU A 204 -11.59 6.07 9.49
N VAL A 205 -12.28 6.37 8.39
CA VAL A 205 -13.75 6.35 8.32
C VAL A 205 -14.23 4.97 7.90
N GLU A 206 -13.67 4.42 6.80
CA GLU A 206 -14.00 3.06 6.35
C GLU A 206 -13.46 1.96 7.27
N ARG A 207 -12.44 2.25 8.09
CA ARG A 207 -11.84 1.35 9.08
C ARG A 207 -12.05 1.91 10.47
N HIS A 208 -13.02 1.36 11.18
CA HIS A 208 -13.42 1.88 12.47
C HIS A 208 -13.83 0.77 13.44
N PRO A 209 -13.57 0.89 14.76
CA PRO A 209 -14.01 -0.08 15.76
C PRO A 209 -15.54 -0.32 15.79
N ALA A 210 -16.33 0.66 15.39
CA ALA A 210 -17.80 0.54 15.30
C ALA A 210 -18.28 -0.49 14.24
N LEU A 211 -17.39 -0.99 13.38
CA LEU A 211 -17.68 -2.10 12.46
C LEU A 211 -17.74 -3.46 13.17
N TYR A 212 -17.52 -3.51 14.49
CA TYR A 212 -17.66 -4.74 15.27
C TYR A 212 -19.04 -5.37 15.04
N ASP A 213 -19.05 -6.66 14.69
CA ASP A 213 -20.25 -7.45 14.43
C ASP A 213 -20.21 -8.73 15.28
N ALA A 214 -21.06 -8.75 16.32
CA ALA A 214 -21.16 -9.90 17.23
C ALA A 214 -21.65 -11.17 16.50
N GLY A 215 -22.55 -11.03 15.52
CA GLY A 215 -23.05 -12.14 14.73
C GLY A 215 -21.97 -12.73 13.81
N LEU A 216 -21.15 -11.87 13.18
CA LEU A 216 -19.97 -12.29 12.43
C LEU A 216 -18.97 -13.00 13.34
N ARG A 217 -18.67 -12.45 14.51
CA ARG A 217 -17.77 -13.07 15.47
C ARG A 217 -18.27 -14.46 15.88
N ALA A 218 -19.57 -14.61 16.22
CA ALA A 218 -20.16 -15.87 16.64
C ALA A 218 -20.15 -16.97 15.55
N ARG A 219 -20.12 -16.59 14.26
CA ARG A 219 -19.94 -17.55 13.16
C ARG A 219 -18.57 -18.20 13.12
N HIS A 220 -17.55 -17.52 13.66
CA HIS A 220 -16.15 -17.98 13.59
C HIS A 220 -15.56 -18.42 14.91
N ALA A 221 -16.00 -17.85 16.01
CA ALA A 221 -15.44 -18.11 17.33
C ALA A 221 -16.55 -18.16 18.40
N ARG A 222 -16.47 -19.11 19.33
CA ARG A 222 -17.29 -19.09 20.54
C ARG A 222 -16.84 -17.95 21.46
N GLU A 223 -17.66 -17.62 22.43
CA GLU A 223 -17.40 -16.50 23.36
C GLU A 223 -16.08 -16.69 24.13
N ASP A 224 -15.75 -17.93 24.48
CA ASP A 224 -14.54 -18.31 25.22
C ASP A 224 -13.29 -18.52 24.33
N GLN A 225 -13.41 -18.29 23.02
CA GLN A 225 -12.32 -18.47 22.07
C GLN A 225 -11.70 -17.14 21.61
N THR A 226 -10.39 -17.14 21.48
CA THR A 226 -9.64 -16.06 20.84
C THR A 226 -9.82 -16.14 19.33
N LEU A 227 -10.39 -15.09 18.72
CA LEU A 227 -10.48 -14.94 17.28
C LEU A 227 -9.20 -14.28 16.73
N VAL A 228 -8.37 -15.09 16.11
CA VAL A 228 -7.15 -14.64 15.42
C VAL A 228 -7.48 -14.44 13.96
N VAL A 229 -7.04 -13.34 13.35
CA VAL A 229 -7.21 -13.10 11.90
C VAL A 229 -5.88 -12.94 11.19
N LEU A 230 -5.83 -13.41 9.94
CA LEU A 230 -4.73 -13.21 9.01
C LEU A 230 -5.31 -12.58 7.73
N CYS A 231 -5.04 -11.32 7.47
CA CYS A 231 -5.54 -10.59 6.31
C CYS A 231 -4.37 -10.30 5.36
N THR A 232 -4.06 -11.23 4.45
CA THR A 232 -2.93 -11.06 3.53
C THR A 232 -3.04 -12.00 2.33
N ARG A 233 -2.23 -11.73 1.28
CA ARG A 233 -2.04 -12.67 0.18
C ARG A 233 -1.33 -13.93 0.68
N LEU A 234 -1.78 -15.10 0.21
CA LEU A 234 -1.18 -16.39 0.58
C LEU A 234 -0.01 -16.73 -0.34
N SER A 235 1.08 -15.97 -0.22
CA SER A 235 2.31 -16.06 -0.99
C SER A 235 3.53 -16.22 -0.08
N VAL A 236 4.66 -16.64 -0.66
CA VAL A 236 5.86 -17.04 0.10
C VAL A 236 6.41 -15.89 0.95
N GLU A 237 6.45 -14.68 0.41
CA GLU A 237 6.96 -13.48 1.09
C GLU A 237 6.11 -13.03 2.27
N LYS A 238 4.83 -13.43 2.31
CA LYS A 238 3.90 -13.12 3.42
C LYS A 238 3.92 -14.16 4.54
N ARG A 239 4.59 -15.29 4.32
CA ARG A 239 4.75 -16.39 5.30
C ARG A 239 3.47 -16.78 6.04
N PRO A 240 2.34 -17.03 5.35
CA PRO A 240 1.07 -17.36 6.02
C PRO A 240 1.14 -18.64 6.85
N GLY A 241 2.08 -19.54 6.56
CA GLY A 241 2.33 -20.76 7.35
C GLY A 241 2.70 -20.50 8.81
N THR A 242 3.38 -19.39 9.09
CA THR A 242 3.73 -18.98 10.47
C THR A 242 2.48 -18.69 11.31
N ALA A 243 1.37 -18.23 10.69
CA ALA A 243 0.11 -18.04 11.43
C ALA A 243 -0.52 -19.38 11.84
N LEU A 244 -0.43 -20.42 11.01
CA LEU A 244 -0.87 -21.77 11.36
C LEU A 244 0.00 -22.36 12.47
N GLU A 245 1.32 -22.16 12.40
CA GLU A 245 2.27 -22.58 13.44
C GLU A 245 2.00 -21.88 14.78
N ALA A 246 1.66 -20.60 14.73
CA ALA A 246 1.30 -19.85 15.94
C ALA A 246 -0.01 -20.38 16.56
N LEU A 247 -1.03 -20.66 15.73
CA LEU A 247 -2.26 -21.29 16.19
C LEU A 247 -2.00 -22.66 16.82
N GLU A 248 -1.20 -23.52 16.17
CA GLU A 248 -0.81 -24.84 16.68
C GLU A 248 -0.11 -24.72 18.04
N ALA A 249 0.81 -23.76 18.19
CA ALA A 249 1.49 -23.49 19.46
C ALA A 249 0.52 -23.01 20.55
N LEU A 250 -0.42 -22.10 20.23
CA LEU A 250 -1.46 -21.65 21.17
C LEU A 250 -2.32 -22.80 21.67
N LEU A 251 -2.77 -23.67 20.75
CA LEU A 251 -3.62 -24.84 21.11
C LEU A 251 -2.87 -25.83 21.98
N ARG A 252 -1.61 -26.15 21.67
CA ARG A 252 -0.77 -27.03 22.51
C ARG A 252 -0.58 -26.50 23.93
N ARG A 253 -0.63 -25.19 24.13
CA ARG A 253 -0.54 -24.52 25.44
C ARG A 253 -1.90 -24.42 26.14
N GLY A 254 -2.95 -25.05 25.60
CA GLY A 254 -4.29 -25.08 26.19
C GLY A 254 -5.11 -23.81 25.90
N ALA A 255 -4.64 -22.90 25.04
CA ALA A 255 -5.43 -21.74 24.65
C ALA A 255 -6.59 -22.17 23.74
N ARG A 256 -7.76 -21.59 23.93
CA ARG A 256 -8.91 -21.77 23.04
C ARG A 256 -8.84 -20.69 21.96
N ALA A 257 -8.33 -21.03 20.81
CA ALA A 257 -8.14 -20.07 19.70
C ALA A 257 -8.63 -20.65 18.37
N VAL A 258 -9.08 -19.78 17.47
CA VAL A 258 -9.44 -20.08 16.09
C VAL A 258 -8.77 -19.08 15.18
N LEU A 259 -8.46 -19.49 13.93
CA LEU A 259 -7.85 -18.61 12.94
C LEU A 259 -8.78 -18.42 11.74
N VAL A 260 -9.04 -17.18 11.38
CA VAL A 260 -9.72 -16.83 10.14
C VAL A 260 -8.72 -16.20 9.17
N VAL A 261 -8.62 -16.78 7.98
CA VAL A 261 -7.71 -16.36 6.92
C VAL A 261 -8.51 -15.66 5.83
N ALA A 262 -8.38 -14.33 5.75
CA ALA A 262 -8.96 -13.51 4.70
C ALA A 262 -7.88 -13.16 3.67
N GLY A 263 -7.85 -13.90 2.58
CA GLY A 263 -6.89 -13.75 1.50
C GLY A 263 -6.79 -14.99 0.64
N ASP A 264 -6.18 -14.83 -0.52
CA ASP A 264 -5.97 -15.90 -1.47
C ASP A 264 -4.54 -15.87 -2.02
N GLY A 265 -4.10 -16.94 -2.66
CA GLY A 265 -2.79 -17.01 -3.27
C GLY A 265 -2.28 -18.44 -3.48
N PRO A 266 -1.10 -18.58 -4.11
CA PRO A 266 -0.57 -19.87 -4.54
C PRO A 266 -0.36 -20.88 -3.40
N LEU A 267 -0.18 -20.41 -2.16
CA LEU A 267 0.02 -21.30 -1.00
C LEU A 267 -1.28 -21.82 -0.38
N ARG A 268 -2.46 -21.32 -0.78
CA ARG A 268 -3.76 -21.70 -0.20
C ARG A 268 -3.97 -23.22 -0.13
N PRO A 269 -3.83 -23.99 -1.23
CA PRO A 269 -4.12 -25.44 -1.18
C PRO A 269 -3.24 -26.17 -0.16
N ARG A 270 -1.95 -25.80 -0.07
CA ARG A 270 -0.99 -26.38 0.89
C ARG A 270 -1.34 -26.01 2.33
N LEU A 271 -1.79 -24.78 2.59
CA LEU A 271 -2.17 -24.33 3.91
C LEU A 271 -3.47 -25.01 4.39
N GLU A 272 -4.45 -25.15 3.51
CA GLU A 272 -5.69 -25.88 3.80
C GLU A 272 -5.43 -27.37 4.07
N GLN A 273 -4.55 -28.00 3.29
CA GLN A 273 -4.12 -29.38 3.52
C GLN A 273 -3.46 -29.51 4.89
N ARG A 274 -2.49 -28.65 5.22
CA ARG A 274 -1.80 -28.65 6.53
C ARG A 274 -2.78 -28.46 7.69
N ALA A 275 -3.76 -27.53 7.54
CA ALA A 275 -4.75 -27.29 8.58
C ALA A 275 -5.61 -28.54 8.84
N ARG A 276 -6.04 -29.24 7.78
CA ARG A 276 -6.80 -30.51 7.89
C ARG A 276 -5.97 -31.62 8.53
N GLU A 277 -4.73 -31.85 8.07
CA GLU A 277 -3.84 -32.90 8.58
C GLU A 277 -3.52 -32.73 10.08
N ARG A 278 -3.48 -31.48 10.56
CA ARG A 278 -3.20 -31.13 11.94
C ARG A 278 -4.46 -30.91 12.79
N GLY A 279 -5.65 -31.03 12.21
CA GLY A 279 -6.91 -30.78 12.92
C GLY A 279 -7.03 -29.35 13.48
N LEU A 280 -6.43 -28.35 12.79
CA LEU A 280 -6.43 -26.96 13.25
C LEU A 280 -7.76 -26.28 12.96
N PRO A 281 -8.35 -25.52 13.90
CA PRO A 281 -9.58 -24.75 13.69
C PRO A 281 -9.28 -23.49 12.86
N VAL A 282 -9.17 -23.66 11.54
CA VAL A 282 -8.88 -22.59 10.58
C VAL A 282 -10.03 -22.48 9.58
N THR A 283 -10.51 -21.25 9.36
CA THR A 283 -11.47 -20.92 8.31
C THR A 283 -10.78 -20.12 7.22
N PHE A 284 -10.78 -20.60 5.98
CA PHE A 284 -10.24 -19.89 4.82
C PHE A 284 -11.37 -19.24 4.02
N LEU A 285 -11.45 -17.91 4.05
CA LEU A 285 -12.49 -17.12 3.37
C LEU A 285 -12.18 -16.87 1.88
N GLY A 286 -10.92 -17.06 1.47
CA GLY A 286 -10.46 -16.61 0.17
C GLY A 286 -10.31 -15.10 0.09
N HIS A 287 -10.34 -14.57 -1.13
CA HIS A 287 -10.25 -13.13 -1.34
C HIS A 287 -11.57 -12.45 -0.94
N VAL A 288 -11.52 -11.59 0.07
CA VAL A 288 -12.65 -10.78 0.51
C VAL A 288 -12.60 -9.44 -0.23
N SER A 289 -13.45 -9.28 -1.23
CA SER A 289 -13.54 -8.07 -2.07
C SER A 289 -14.36 -6.96 -1.41
N ASP A 290 -15.32 -7.31 -0.56
CA ASP A 290 -16.11 -6.36 0.20
C ASP A 290 -15.27 -5.75 1.32
N ARG A 291 -15.00 -4.46 1.20
CA ARG A 291 -14.18 -3.71 2.18
C ARG A 291 -14.88 -3.59 3.54
N GLY A 292 -16.19 -3.45 3.54
CA GLY A 292 -16.99 -3.41 4.78
C GLY A 292 -16.94 -4.73 5.53
N ALA A 293 -17.14 -5.86 4.83
CA ALA A 293 -17.04 -7.19 5.41
C ALA A 293 -15.63 -7.49 5.96
N LEU A 294 -14.58 -7.06 5.24
CA LEU A 294 -13.20 -7.19 5.73
C LEU A 294 -12.96 -6.32 6.98
N GLY A 295 -13.49 -5.10 6.99
CA GLY A 295 -13.44 -4.20 8.15
C GLY A 295 -14.18 -4.78 9.37
N ALA A 296 -15.37 -5.35 9.16
CA ALA A 296 -16.13 -6.02 10.21
C ALA A 296 -15.39 -7.23 10.78
N LEU A 297 -14.76 -8.04 9.93
CA LEU A 297 -13.92 -9.15 10.37
C LEU A 297 -12.74 -8.66 11.21
N GLN A 298 -12.02 -7.64 10.75
CA GLN A 298 -10.92 -7.03 11.48
C GLN A 298 -11.39 -6.44 12.81
N ALA A 299 -12.49 -5.69 12.84
CA ALA A 299 -13.04 -5.10 14.06
C ALA A 299 -13.52 -6.13 15.09
N SER A 300 -13.98 -7.30 14.63
CA SER A 300 -14.50 -8.38 15.49
C SER A 300 -13.41 -9.33 16.02
N ALA A 301 -12.19 -9.21 15.51
CA ALA A 301 -11.05 -10.04 15.93
C ALA A 301 -10.44 -9.58 17.26
N ASP A 302 -9.76 -10.50 17.95
CA ASP A 302 -9.00 -10.20 19.17
C ASP A 302 -7.56 -9.80 18.87
N VAL A 303 -7.01 -10.34 17.77
CA VAL A 303 -5.65 -10.06 17.30
C VAL A 303 -5.52 -10.36 15.82
N CYS A 304 -4.74 -9.54 15.11
CA CYS A 304 -4.37 -9.77 13.72
C CYS A 304 -2.89 -10.19 13.65
N LEU A 305 -2.58 -11.20 12.83
CA LEU A 305 -1.20 -11.63 12.57
C LEU A 305 -0.69 -11.04 11.26
N ALA A 306 0.55 -10.57 11.28
CA ALA A 306 1.25 -10.04 10.11
C ALA A 306 2.68 -10.64 10.03
N PRO A 307 2.82 -11.93 9.65
CA PRO A 307 4.09 -12.66 9.75
C PRO A 307 5.05 -12.42 8.59
N GLY A 308 4.71 -11.59 7.61
CA GLY A 308 5.56 -11.31 6.44
C GLY A 308 6.81 -10.49 6.79
N PRO A 309 8.04 -11.03 6.67
CA PRO A 309 9.26 -10.32 7.01
C PRO A 309 9.67 -9.26 5.98
N ALA A 310 9.09 -9.30 4.79
CA ALA A 310 9.39 -8.36 3.71
C ALA A 310 8.41 -7.18 3.64
N GLU A 311 7.54 -7.02 4.64
CA GLU A 311 6.65 -5.85 4.70
C GLU A 311 7.44 -4.56 4.89
N THR A 312 7.18 -3.58 4.02
CA THR A 312 7.81 -2.25 4.08
C THR A 312 6.92 -1.17 4.69
N PHE A 313 5.62 -1.46 4.84
CA PHE A 313 4.66 -0.62 5.55
C PHE A 313 3.56 -1.43 6.22
N GLY A 314 2.90 -2.35 5.48
CA GLY A 314 1.89 -3.25 6.02
C GLY A 314 0.51 -2.62 6.18
N LEU A 315 -0.08 -2.13 5.09
CA LEU A 315 -1.41 -1.51 5.10
C LEU A 315 -2.48 -2.38 5.77
N ALA A 316 -2.49 -3.70 5.52
CA ALA A 316 -3.47 -4.59 6.13
C ALA A 316 -3.38 -4.65 7.68
N ALA A 317 -2.16 -4.55 8.22
CA ALA A 317 -1.93 -4.45 9.66
C ALA A 317 -2.46 -3.11 10.20
N LEU A 318 -2.17 -2.03 9.50
CA LEU A 318 -2.65 -0.69 9.87
C LEU A 318 -4.19 -0.60 9.77
N GLU A 319 -4.81 -1.25 8.77
CA GLU A 319 -6.26 -1.36 8.63
C GLU A 319 -6.89 -2.11 9.83
N ALA A 320 -6.27 -3.21 10.29
CA ALA A 320 -6.71 -3.91 11.50
C ALA A 320 -6.62 -3.02 12.75
N MET A 321 -5.52 -2.27 12.91
CA MET A 321 -5.37 -1.32 14.01
C MET A 321 -6.40 -0.20 13.96
N ALA A 322 -6.72 0.32 12.77
CA ALA A 322 -7.76 1.32 12.58
C ALA A 322 -9.15 0.81 12.99
N CYS A 323 -9.40 -0.50 12.83
CA CYS A 323 -10.56 -1.21 13.37
C CYS A 323 -10.47 -1.53 14.87
N GLY A 324 -9.43 -1.06 15.57
CA GLY A 324 -9.21 -1.29 16.99
C GLY A 324 -8.63 -2.67 17.31
N THR A 325 -8.15 -3.43 16.33
CA THR A 325 -7.60 -4.76 16.56
C THR A 325 -6.08 -4.70 16.59
N PRO A 326 -5.45 -5.08 17.73
CA PRO A 326 -4.00 -5.04 17.86
C PRO A 326 -3.34 -6.09 16.95
N VAL A 327 -2.10 -5.82 16.56
CA VAL A 327 -1.35 -6.62 15.59
C VAL A 327 -0.13 -7.27 16.25
N VAL A 328 0.11 -8.55 15.94
CA VAL A 328 1.40 -9.21 16.16
C VAL A 328 2.11 -9.32 14.82
N ALA A 329 3.28 -8.72 14.71
CA ALA A 329 4.02 -8.60 13.46
C ALA A 329 5.41 -9.22 13.51
N SER A 330 5.95 -9.58 12.34
CA SER A 330 7.35 -9.99 12.19
C SER A 330 8.30 -8.88 12.64
N ALA A 331 9.25 -9.21 13.50
CA ALA A 331 10.31 -8.29 13.93
C ALA A 331 11.29 -7.94 12.80
N SER A 332 11.33 -8.74 11.74
CA SER A 332 12.23 -8.56 10.57
C SER A 332 11.65 -7.62 9.51
N SER A 333 10.47 -7.05 9.72
CA SER A 333 9.75 -6.17 8.79
C SER A 333 9.78 -4.69 9.22
N ALA A 334 9.15 -3.83 8.45
CA ALA A 334 8.90 -2.44 8.84
C ALA A 334 7.76 -2.29 9.88
N LEU A 335 6.98 -3.34 10.09
CA LEU A 335 5.81 -3.26 10.98
C LEU A 335 6.10 -2.87 12.42
N PRO A 336 7.25 -3.22 13.05
CA PRO A 336 7.60 -2.69 14.38
C PRO A 336 7.51 -1.17 14.47
N GLU A 337 7.96 -0.45 13.43
CA GLU A 337 7.84 1.01 13.34
C GLU A 337 6.38 1.47 13.20
N VAL A 338 5.58 0.76 12.42
CA VAL A 338 4.19 1.13 12.14
C VAL A 338 3.27 0.85 13.33
N ILE A 339 3.36 -0.34 13.94
CA ILE A 339 2.48 -0.73 15.05
C ILE A 339 2.88 -0.12 16.39
N GLY A 340 4.16 0.20 16.59
CA GLY A 340 4.68 0.75 17.83
C GLY A 340 4.31 -0.10 19.07
N ALA A 341 4.17 0.54 20.21
CA ALA A 341 3.79 -0.11 21.48
C ALA A 341 2.33 -0.61 21.51
N ALA A 342 1.51 -0.24 20.55
CA ALA A 342 0.10 -0.65 20.46
C ALA A 342 -0.07 -2.10 19.96
N GLY A 343 0.96 -2.65 19.30
CA GLY A 343 1.04 -4.04 18.90
C GLY A 343 2.09 -4.84 19.68
N ALA A 344 2.52 -5.96 19.10
CA ALA A 344 3.65 -6.76 19.56
C ALA A 344 4.45 -7.27 18.37
N THR A 345 5.74 -7.52 18.58
CA THR A 345 6.63 -8.06 17.55
C THR A 345 7.10 -9.47 17.95
N ALA A 346 7.35 -10.30 16.95
CA ALA A 346 7.81 -11.67 17.14
C ALA A 346 8.92 -12.02 16.16
N ALA A 347 9.85 -12.88 16.59
CA ALA A 347 10.76 -13.53 15.66
C ALA A 347 9.96 -14.40 14.66
N ASP A 348 10.50 -14.63 13.45
CA ASP A 348 9.81 -15.24 12.32
C ASP A 348 9.57 -16.75 12.49
N ARG A 349 8.94 -17.15 13.58
CA ARG A 349 8.59 -18.54 13.93
C ARG A 349 7.30 -18.60 14.73
N GLY A 350 6.50 -19.65 14.54
CA GLY A 350 5.17 -19.78 15.15
C GLY A 350 5.15 -19.68 16.67
N GLU A 351 6.12 -20.29 17.38
CA GLU A 351 6.22 -20.20 18.85
C GLU A 351 6.35 -18.76 19.34
N ALA A 352 7.21 -17.97 18.70
CA ALA A 352 7.41 -16.57 19.09
C ALA A 352 6.15 -15.72 18.81
N PHE A 353 5.41 -16.01 17.71
CA PHE A 353 4.11 -15.39 17.46
C PHE A 353 3.08 -15.77 18.52
N ALA A 354 3.03 -17.04 18.95
CA ALA A 354 2.16 -17.49 20.05
C ALA A 354 2.48 -16.78 21.37
N ASP A 355 3.78 -16.65 21.72
CA ASP A 355 4.23 -15.89 22.90
C ASP A 355 3.74 -14.44 22.84
N ALA A 356 3.94 -13.78 21.71
CA ALA A 356 3.54 -12.39 21.49
C ALA A 356 2.02 -12.21 21.57
N VAL A 357 1.23 -13.14 20.99
CA VAL A 357 -0.23 -13.15 21.10
C VAL A 357 -0.65 -13.27 22.57
N GLN A 358 -0.15 -14.26 23.31
CA GLN A 358 -0.50 -14.45 24.71
C GLN A 358 -0.16 -13.22 25.56
N ASN A 359 1.03 -12.64 25.37
CA ASN A 359 1.46 -11.44 26.09
C ASN A 359 0.58 -10.23 25.77
N LEU A 360 0.20 -10.05 24.50
CA LEU A 360 -0.66 -8.97 24.05
C LEU A 360 -2.08 -9.11 24.66
N LEU A 361 -2.62 -10.33 24.68
CA LEU A 361 -3.96 -10.62 25.19
C LEU A 361 -4.08 -10.50 26.73
N ARG A 362 -2.97 -10.50 27.48
CA ARG A 362 -2.98 -10.19 28.93
C ARG A 362 -3.35 -8.74 29.22
N ARG A 363 -3.17 -7.84 28.26
CA ARG A 363 -3.60 -6.45 28.41
C ARG A 363 -5.13 -6.38 28.41
N PRO A 364 -5.76 -5.48 29.20
CA PRO A 364 -7.20 -5.30 29.19
C PRO A 364 -7.74 -5.04 27.77
N LEU A 365 -8.88 -5.63 27.42
CA LEU A 365 -9.44 -5.57 26.08
C LEU A 365 -9.63 -4.12 25.60
N ALA A 366 -10.24 -3.28 26.42
CA ALA A 366 -10.47 -1.88 26.07
C ALA A 366 -9.14 -1.15 25.78
N ALA A 367 -8.16 -1.28 26.67
CA ALA A 367 -6.87 -0.61 26.54
C ALA A 367 -6.09 -1.02 25.28
N ARG A 368 -6.08 -2.32 24.92
CA ARG A 368 -5.38 -2.76 23.71
C ARG A 368 -6.08 -2.32 22.43
N ARG A 369 -7.42 -2.25 22.42
CA ARG A 369 -8.21 -1.78 21.27
C ARG A 369 -8.06 -0.27 21.08
N GLU A 370 -8.14 0.48 22.16
CA GLU A 370 -7.92 1.93 22.16
C GLU A 370 -6.51 2.29 21.68
N ALA A 371 -5.49 1.63 22.22
CA ALA A 371 -4.10 1.83 21.80
C ALA A 371 -3.89 1.53 20.31
N ALA A 372 -4.49 0.44 19.78
CA ALA A 372 -4.43 0.10 18.36
C ALA A 372 -5.06 1.20 17.51
N ARG A 373 -6.26 1.66 17.86
CA ARG A 373 -6.95 2.74 17.17
C ARG A 373 -6.16 4.05 17.21
N ALA A 374 -5.74 4.50 18.37
CA ALA A 374 -4.97 5.73 18.56
C ALA A 374 -3.66 5.72 17.74
N ARG A 375 -3.01 4.55 17.66
CA ARG A 375 -1.82 4.40 16.81
C ARG A 375 -2.14 4.54 15.33
N ALA A 376 -3.23 3.96 14.84
CA ALA A 376 -3.65 4.07 13.46
C ALA A 376 -4.02 5.51 13.08
N GLU A 377 -4.56 6.29 14.00
CA GLU A 377 -4.91 7.71 13.79
C GLU A 377 -3.70 8.60 13.48
N CYS A 378 -2.49 8.16 13.83
CA CYS A 378 -1.25 8.83 13.41
C CYS A 378 -0.97 8.70 11.90
N PHE A 379 -1.71 7.87 11.17
CA PHE A 379 -1.47 7.51 9.77
C PHE A 379 -2.69 7.79 8.87
N GLY A 380 -3.23 8.99 8.91
CA GLY A 380 -4.34 9.38 8.02
C GLY A 380 -3.85 9.62 6.58
N TRP A 381 -4.69 9.30 5.57
CA TRP A 381 -4.37 9.57 4.16
C TRP A 381 -4.08 11.04 3.87
N ARG A 382 -4.73 11.98 4.58
CA ARG A 382 -4.46 13.41 4.41
C ARG A 382 -2.99 13.74 4.68
N THR A 383 -2.46 13.31 5.81
CA THR A 383 -1.06 13.50 6.19
C THR A 383 -0.11 12.83 5.20
N ALA A 384 -0.45 11.62 4.70
CA ALA A 384 0.31 10.92 3.69
C ALA A 384 0.37 11.72 2.38
N VAL A 385 -0.78 12.20 1.89
CA VAL A 385 -0.88 13.02 0.67
C VAL A 385 -0.05 14.29 0.78
N ASP A 386 -0.15 15.01 1.91
CA ASP A 386 0.63 16.24 2.15
C ASP A 386 2.14 15.95 2.11
N ALA A 387 2.59 14.83 2.69
CA ALA A 387 4.00 14.43 2.67
C ALA A 387 4.48 14.07 1.24
N PHE A 388 3.66 13.38 0.46
CA PHE A 388 3.97 13.05 -0.93
C PHE A 388 3.98 14.30 -1.83
N LEU A 389 3.01 15.22 -1.68
CA LEU A 389 3.00 16.50 -2.39
C LEU A 389 4.24 17.32 -2.04
N LYS A 390 4.66 17.36 -0.78
CA LYS A 390 5.90 17.99 -0.35
C LYS A 390 7.12 17.34 -1.02
N ALA A 391 7.12 16.03 -1.20
CA ALA A 391 8.18 15.33 -1.92
C ALA A 391 8.23 15.71 -3.41
N HIS A 392 7.12 16.12 -3.99
CA HIS A 392 7.02 16.66 -5.36
C HIS A 392 7.33 18.17 -5.47
N ASP A 393 7.61 18.89 -4.38
CA ASP A 393 7.62 20.36 -4.30
C ASP A 393 6.28 20.96 -4.81
N ALA A 394 5.20 20.25 -4.56
CA ALA A 394 3.84 20.62 -4.87
C ALA A 394 3.15 21.04 -3.57
N THR A 395 3.18 22.32 -3.24
CA THR A 395 2.39 22.81 -2.10
C THR A 395 0.93 22.91 -2.53
N ALA A 396 0.03 22.27 -1.76
CA ALA A 396 -1.40 22.36 -2.01
C ALA A 396 -1.87 23.81 -1.97
N SER A 397 -2.38 24.33 -3.06
CA SER A 397 -3.32 25.43 -3.04
C SER A 397 -4.67 24.85 -2.62
N VAL A 398 -4.89 24.73 -1.32
CA VAL A 398 -6.22 24.36 -0.81
C VAL A 398 -7.07 25.63 -0.94
N PRO A 399 -8.10 25.66 -1.81
CA PRO A 399 -9.16 26.63 -1.62
C PRO A 399 -9.79 26.32 -0.25
N ALA A 400 -9.93 27.35 0.60
CA ALA A 400 -10.63 27.22 1.86
C ALA A 400 -11.99 26.54 1.61
N PRO A 401 -12.45 25.65 2.50
CA PRO A 401 -13.75 25.03 2.33
C PRO A 401 -14.78 26.15 2.20
N VAL A 402 -15.50 26.14 1.08
CA VAL A 402 -16.68 26.98 0.91
C VAL A 402 -17.68 26.50 1.97
N THR A 403 -17.71 27.18 3.10
CA THR A 403 -18.77 27.03 4.07
C THR A 403 -20.03 27.54 3.38
N ALA A 404 -20.86 26.61 2.88
CA ALA A 404 -22.21 26.95 2.45
C ALA A 404 -22.91 27.64 3.64
N PRO A 405 -23.52 28.82 3.46
CA PRO A 405 -24.23 29.46 4.54
C PRO A 405 -25.37 28.52 4.97
N VAL A 406 -25.35 28.17 6.26
CA VAL A 406 -26.45 27.45 6.90
C VAL A 406 -27.69 28.36 6.78
N PRO A 407 -28.77 27.92 6.12
CA PRO A 407 -29.97 28.72 6.05
C PRO A 407 -30.49 28.97 7.48
N PRO A 408 -31.01 30.19 7.79
CA PRO A 408 -31.48 30.52 9.11
C PRO A 408 -32.65 29.60 9.47
N PHE A 409 -32.57 29.05 10.67
CA PHE A 409 -33.63 28.26 11.30
C PHE A 409 -34.87 29.14 11.45
N VAL A 410 -35.96 28.88 10.72
CA VAL A 410 -37.27 29.52 10.89
C VAL A 410 -38.02 28.67 11.91
N PRO A 411 -38.32 29.21 13.13
CA PRO A 411 -39.17 28.51 14.09
C PRO A 411 -40.58 28.46 13.53
N GLY A 412 -41.08 27.25 13.27
CA GLY A 412 -42.47 27.01 12.87
C GLY A 412 -43.41 27.45 13.99
N GLY A 413 -44.24 28.47 13.71
CA GLY A 413 -45.33 28.84 14.56
C GLY A 413 -46.39 27.74 14.58
N LEU A 414 -46.76 27.32 15.77
CA LEU A 414 -47.98 26.55 16.04
C LEU A 414 -49.17 27.49 15.80
N GLY A 415 -50.02 27.11 14.88
CA GLY A 415 -51.34 27.64 14.63
C GLY A 415 -52.26 26.50 14.19
#